data_229de91541c78e9659e16db7087cb601
#
_entry.id   229de91541c78e9659e16db7087cb601
#
_cell.length_a   1.000
_cell.length_b   1.000
_cell.length_c   1.000
_cell.angle_alpha   90.00
_cell.angle_beta   90.00
_cell.angle_gamma   90.00
#
_symmetry.space_group_name_H-M   'P 1'
#
loop_
_entity.id
_entity.type
_entity.pdbx_description
1 polymer ?
#
loop_
_entity_poly.entity_id
_entity_poly.type
_entity_poly.pdbx_seq_one_letter_code
_entity_poly.pdbx_strand_id
1 'polypeptide(L)'
;MNLKVANNFLFPVASLNLFEVATLLLLIPLMGRVIFPILARLGVEFTPLRRIGVGMLFACSSVALAGIIEIERKHILKTDGGINQTVIYNYTTINASHMSVFWQVPQYILQGTSEVLVSVTGTLFHFDFCLVVKYVFRQLTL
;
A
#
# COMPACT_ATOMS: atom_id res chain seq x y z
N MET A 1 13.20 13.71 4.97
CA MET A 1 13.17 12.76 6.10
C MET A 1 14.57 12.29 6.42
N ASN A 2 14.85 11.98 7.67
CA ASN A 2 16.15 11.47 8.09
C ASN A 2 16.28 9.98 7.70
N LEU A 3 17.18 9.68 6.79
CA LEU A 3 17.47 8.32 6.30
C LEU A 3 18.50 7.59 7.18
N LYS A 4 19.09 8.27 8.18
CA LYS A 4 20.03 7.64 9.11
C LYS A 4 19.27 6.92 10.22
N VAL A 5 19.27 5.59 10.20
CA VAL A 5 18.58 4.73 11.18
C VAL A 5 19.53 4.27 12.29
N ALA A 6 20.82 4.10 12.00
CA ALA A 6 21.84 3.75 12.98
C ALA A 6 23.21 4.18 12.44
N ASN A 7 24.19 4.36 13.34
CA ASN A 7 25.58 4.78 13.09
C ASN A 7 26.08 4.53 11.64
N ASN A 8 25.87 5.49 10.73
CA ASN A 8 26.30 5.50 9.31
C ASN A 8 25.53 4.63 8.31
N PHE A 9 24.42 3.97 8.67
CA PHE A 9 23.62 3.23 7.70
C PHE A 9 22.53 4.16 7.10
N LEU A 10 22.70 4.53 5.84
CA LEU A 10 21.68 5.23 5.04
C LEU A 10 20.64 4.20 4.58
N PHE A 11 19.39 4.34 5.02
CA PHE A 11 18.30 3.51 4.56
C PHE A 11 17.86 3.98 3.16
N PRO A 12 18.05 3.18 2.09
CA PRO A 12 17.60 3.60 0.76
C PRO A 12 16.08 3.74 0.74
N VAL A 13 15.58 4.80 0.12
CA VAL A 13 14.12 5.07 0.02
C VAL A 13 13.37 3.91 -0.64
N ALA A 14 14.02 3.21 -1.57
CA ALA A 14 13.48 2.00 -2.20
C ALA A 14 13.14 0.88 -1.20
N SER A 15 13.79 0.84 -0.04
CA SER A 15 13.50 -0.17 0.98
C SER A 15 12.14 0.03 1.65
N LEU A 16 11.51 1.21 1.52
CA LEU A 16 10.16 1.44 2.00
C LEU A 16 9.13 0.63 1.19
N ASN A 17 9.37 0.41 -0.09
CA ASN A 17 8.51 -0.46 -0.90
C ASN A 17 8.54 -1.91 -0.42
N LEU A 18 9.59 -2.35 0.29
CA LEU A 18 9.61 -3.69 0.90
C LEU A 18 8.50 -3.87 1.93
N PHE A 19 8.11 -2.81 2.65
CA PHE A 19 6.98 -2.87 3.58
C PHE A 19 5.67 -3.09 2.85
N GLU A 20 5.48 -2.48 1.68
CA GLU A 20 4.32 -2.70 0.82
C GLU A 20 4.28 -4.13 0.32
N VAL A 21 5.37 -4.62 -0.27
CA VAL A 21 5.49 -6.00 -0.77
C VAL A 21 5.33 -7.02 0.36
N ALA A 22 5.93 -6.79 1.53
CA ALA A 22 5.77 -7.65 2.68
C ALA A 22 4.30 -7.70 3.16
N THR A 23 3.62 -6.56 3.15
CA THR A 23 2.18 -6.48 3.46
C THR A 23 1.36 -7.28 2.46
N LEU A 24 1.64 -7.16 1.16
CA LEU A 24 0.99 -7.96 0.10
C LEU A 24 1.17 -9.46 0.35
N LEU A 25 2.42 -9.91 0.54
CA LEU A 25 2.74 -11.33 0.74
C LEU A 25 2.09 -11.92 1.99
N LEU A 26 1.97 -11.13 3.06
CA LEU A 26 1.36 -11.56 4.30
C LEU A 26 -0.17 -11.49 4.24
N LEU A 27 -0.70 -10.46 3.60
CA LEU A 27 -2.14 -10.19 3.60
C LEU A 27 -2.91 -11.12 2.65
N ILE A 28 -2.31 -11.52 1.51
CA ILE A 28 -2.96 -12.44 0.57
C ILE A 28 -3.39 -13.76 1.25
N PRO A 29 -2.48 -14.53 1.89
CA PRO A 29 -2.88 -15.74 2.58
C PRO A 29 -3.77 -15.47 3.81
N LEU A 30 -3.58 -14.35 4.50
CA LEU A 30 -4.40 -13.96 5.65
C LEU A 30 -5.84 -13.69 5.22
N MET A 31 -6.05 -12.97 4.12
CA MET A 31 -7.37 -12.73 3.53
C MET A 31 -8.08 -14.04 3.20
N GLY A 32 -7.41 -14.96 2.48
CA GLY A 32 -7.99 -16.21 2.03
C GLY A 32 -8.34 -17.19 3.17
N ARG A 33 -7.47 -17.28 4.17
CA ARG A 33 -7.61 -18.30 5.24
C ARG A 33 -8.32 -17.81 6.48
N VAL A 34 -8.28 -16.52 6.76
CA VAL A 34 -8.78 -15.97 8.03
C VAL A 34 -9.92 -14.98 7.80
N ILE A 35 -9.70 -13.94 7.02
CA ILE A 35 -10.65 -12.84 6.92
C ILE A 35 -11.94 -13.26 6.20
N PHE A 36 -11.83 -13.90 5.05
CA PHE A 36 -13.01 -14.35 4.31
C PHE A 36 -13.87 -15.40 5.06
N PRO A 37 -13.30 -16.45 5.68
CA PRO A 37 -14.12 -17.37 6.44
C PRO A 37 -14.74 -16.76 7.70
N ILE A 38 -14.09 -15.79 8.34
CA ILE A 38 -14.67 -15.06 9.48
C ILE A 38 -15.84 -14.20 9.01
N LEU A 39 -15.70 -13.44 7.93
CA LEU A 39 -16.80 -12.65 7.37
C LEU A 39 -17.99 -13.51 6.95
N ALA A 40 -17.73 -14.68 6.35
CA ALA A 40 -18.77 -15.63 5.99
C ALA A 40 -19.54 -16.16 7.23
N ARG A 41 -18.82 -16.41 8.34
CA ARG A 41 -19.45 -16.83 9.62
C ARG A 41 -20.28 -15.72 10.25
N LEU A 42 -19.92 -14.47 10.04
CA LEU A 42 -20.67 -13.30 10.54
C LEU A 42 -21.91 -12.98 9.66
N GLY A 43 -22.18 -13.77 8.62
CA GLY A 43 -23.31 -13.57 7.72
C GLY A 43 -23.17 -12.34 6.81
N VAL A 44 -21.98 -11.78 6.72
CA VAL A 44 -21.70 -10.63 5.82
C VAL A 44 -21.30 -11.19 4.45
N GLU A 45 -22.20 -11.08 3.48
CA GLU A 45 -21.86 -11.38 2.08
C GLU A 45 -20.89 -10.32 1.56
N PHE A 46 -19.61 -10.62 1.59
CA PHE A 46 -18.55 -9.74 1.13
C PHE A 46 -18.37 -9.89 -0.39
N THR A 47 -19.35 -9.35 -1.13
CA THR A 47 -19.36 -9.39 -2.59
C THR A 47 -18.10 -8.74 -3.21
N PRO A 48 -17.66 -9.16 -4.41
CA PRO A 48 -16.47 -8.58 -5.05
C PRO A 48 -16.51 -7.05 -5.17
N LEU A 49 -17.67 -6.47 -5.46
CA LEU A 49 -17.81 -5.02 -5.54
C LEU A 49 -17.54 -4.33 -4.19
N ARG A 50 -18.05 -4.89 -3.09
CA ARG A 50 -17.82 -4.36 -1.74
C ARG A 50 -16.33 -4.42 -1.37
N ARG A 51 -15.63 -5.47 -1.77
CA ARG A 51 -14.17 -5.61 -1.56
C ARG A 51 -13.40 -4.51 -2.26
N ILE A 52 -13.73 -4.24 -3.53
CA ILE A 52 -13.11 -3.16 -4.31
C ILE A 52 -13.41 -1.80 -3.67
N GLY A 53 -14.66 -1.55 -3.26
CA GLY A 53 -15.05 -0.31 -2.60
C GLY A 53 -14.27 -0.06 -1.30
N VAL A 54 -14.14 -1.07 -0.45
CA VAL A 54 -13.33 -0.98 0.78
C VAL A 54 -11.85 -0.77 0.44
N GLY A 55 -11.32 -1.45 -0.58
CA GLY A 55 -9.95 -1.24 -1.04
C GLY A 55 -9.70 0.20 -1.49
N MET A 56 -10.64 0.81 -2.21
CA MET A 56 -10.55 2.22 -2.60
C MET A 56 -10.55 3.17 -1.40
N LEU A 57 -11.34 2.87 -0.35
CA LEU A 57 -11.32 3.65 0.88
C LEU A 57 -9.95 3.58 1.58
N PHE A 58 -9.32 2.41 1.61
CA PHE A 58 -7.95 2.26 2.13
C PHE A 58 -6.93 3.05 1.27
N ALA A 59 -7.07 3.05 -0.06
CA ALA A 59 -6.22 3.86 -0.94
C ALA A 59 -6.35 5.36 -0.62
N CYS A 60 -7.58 5.87 -0.52
CA CYS A 60 -7.83 7.27 -0.16
C CYS A 60 -7.23 7.62 1.21
N SER A 61 -7.38 6.72 2.19
CA SER A 61 -6.82 6.91 3.53
C SER A 61 -5.28 6.94 3.51
N SER A 62 -4.65 6.10 2.69
CA SER A 62 -3.19 6.09 2.50
C SER A 62 -2.70 7.42 1.95
N VAL A 63 -3.34 7.95 0.91
CA VAL A 63 -2.99 9.24 0.30
C VAL A 63 -3.22 10.40 1.29
N ALA A 64 -4.31 10.37 2.06
CA ALA A 64 -4.57 11.37 3.09
C ALA A 64 -3.47 11.37 4.18
N LEU A 65 -3.06 10.19 4.65
CA LEU A 65 -1.93 10.06 5.59
C LEU A 65 -0.63 10.58 4.99
N ALA A 66 -0.35 10.28 3.71
CA ALA A 66 0.82 10.81 3.02
C ALA A 66 0.84 12.35 3.02
N GLY A 67 -0.32 12.95 2.77
CA GLY A 67 -0.48 14.40 2.80
C GLY A 67 -0.21 15.00 4.18
N ILE A 68 -0.75 14.39 5.23
CA ILE A 68 -0.54 14.83 6.62
C ILE A 68 0.95 14.73 6.98
N ILE A 69 1.59 13.60 6.71
CA ILE A 69 3.01 13.38 6.98
C ILE A 69 3.88 14.40 6.22
N GLU A 70 3.52 14.74 4.99
CA GLU A 70 4.26 15.73 4.19
C GLU A 70 4.10 17.16 4.74
N ILE A 71 2.93 17.51 5.24
CA ILE A 71 2.69 18.82 5.90
C ILE A 71 3.57 18.94 7.16
N GLU A 72 3.56 17.91 8.01
CA GLU A 72 4.40 17.88 9.22
C GLU A 72 5.88 17.92 8.87
N ARG A 73 6.30 17.17 7.85
CA ARG A 73 7.69 17.19 7.37
C ARG A 73 8.13 18.60 6.95
N LYS A 74 7.27 19.31 6.21
CA LYS A 74 7.56 20.68 5.76
C LYS A 74 7.57 21.66 6.92
N HIS A 75 6.68 21.48 7.89
CA HIS A 75 6.65 22.32 9.09
C HIS A 75 7.95 22.19 9.90
N ILE A 76 8.37 20.96 10.19
CA ILE A 76 9.64 20.69 10.91
C ILE A 76 10.85 21.23 10.14
N LEU A 77 10.85 21.08 8.79
CA LEU A 77 11.96 21.59 7.97
C LEU A 77 12.09 23.10 8.02
N LYS A 78 10.97 23.82 8.14
CA LYS A 78 10.95 25.29 8.24
C LYS A 78 11.36 25.78 9.64
N THR A 79 11.00 25.03 10.69
CA THR A 79 11.23 25.42 12.08
C THR A 79 12.66 25.08 12.54
N ASP A 80 13.16 23.91 12.21
CA ASP A 80 14.44 23.37 12.73
C ASP A 80 15.61 23.46 11.72
N GLY A 81 15.38 24.02 10.54
CA GLY A 81 16.44 24.31 9.57
C GLY A 81 17.09 23.12 8.87
N GLY A 82 16.51 21.92 8.95
CA GLY A 82 16.96 20.74 8.19
C GLY A 82 18.38 20.25 8.43
N ILE A 83 18.59 18.94 8.23
CA ILE A 83 19.92 18.31 8.30
C ILE A 83 20.46 18.13 6.87
N ASN A 84 21.72 18.55 6.63
CA ASN A 84 22.39 18.27 5.38
C ASN A 84 22.75 16.78 5.31
N GLN A 85 22.10 16.03 4.40
CA GLN A 85 22.44 14.65 4.11
C GLN A 85 23.05 14.55 2.71
N THR A 86 24.21 13.91 2.62
CA THR A 86 24.86 13.62 1.35
C THR A 86 24.29 12.30 0.81
N VAL A 87 23.64 12.34 -0.35
CA VAL A 87 23.18 11.12 -1.03
C VAL A 87 24.31 10.58 -1.88
N ILE A 88 24.70 9.33 -1.62
CA ILE A 88 25.88 8.68 -2.20
C ILE A 88 25.81 8.58 -3.74
N TYR A 89 24.60 8.57 -4.31
CA TYR A 89 24.40 8.34 -5.74
C TYR A 89 24.86 9.49 -6.64
N ASN A 90 24.96 10.73 -6.13
CA ASN A 90 25.32 11.90 -6.94
C ASN A 90 26.13 12.98 -6.19
N TYR A 91 26.65 12.67 -5.01
CA TYR A 91 27.36 13.63 -4.14
C TYR A 91 26.60 14.95 -3.89
N THR A 92 25.27 14.92 -4.06
CA THR A 92 24.42 16.07 -3.81
C THR A 92 23.99 16.12 -2.34
N THR A 93 24.23 17.27 -1.71
CA THR A 93 23.73 17.52 -0.35
C THR A 93 22.27 17.91 -0.44
N ILE A 94 21.40 17.12 0.19
CA ILE A 94 19.96 17.39 0.26
C ILE A 94 19.60 17.73 1.71
N ASN A 95 18.87 18.82 1.91
CA ASN A 95 18.33 19.17 3.21
C ASN A 95 17.23 18.18 3.59
N ALA A 96 17.48 17.38 4.63
CA ALA A 96 16.53 16.44 5.18
C ALA A 96 15.91 16.97 6.48
N SER A 97 14.64 16.69 6.71
CA SER A 97 13.97 16.95 7.97
C SER A 97 14.44 15.97 9.04
N HIS A 98 14.46 16.38 10.32
CA HIS A 98 14.73 15.50 11.47
C HIS A 98 13.75 14.35 11.63
N MET A 99 12.63 14.38 10.92
CA MET A 99 11.59 13.36 10.98
C MET A 99 12.09 12.02 10.49
N SER A 100 11.88 10.95 11.28
CA SER A 100 12.28 9.58 10.93
C SER A 100 11.52 9.05 9.71
N VAL A 101 12.19 8.28 8.88
CA VAL A 101 11.61 7.62 7.70
C VAL A 101 10.50 6.62 8.06
N PHE A 102 10.52 6.07 9.28
CA PHE A 102 9.51 5.12 9.75
C PHE A 102 8.10 5.69 9.87
N TRP A 103 7.93 7.01 9.89
CA TRP A 103 6.61 7.63 9.84
C TRP A 103 5.84 7.34 8.55
N GLN A 104 6.52 6.88 7.50
CA GLN A 104 5.88 6.47 6.24
C GLN A 104 5.39 5.02 6.25
N VAL A 105 5.84 4.18 7.18
CA VAL A 105 5.46 2.75 7.24
C VAL A 105 3.93 2.54 7.30
N PRO A 106 3.15 3.25 8.13
CA PRO A 106 1.69 3.08 8.16
C PRO A 106 1.03 3.36 6.82
N GLN A 107 1.52 4.35 6.08
CA GLN A 107 1.03 4.66 4.74
C GLN A 107 1.24 3.49 3.76
N TYR A 108 2.44 2.88 3.76
CA TYR A 108 2.73 1.74 2.88
C TYR A 108 1.92 0.50 3.25
N ILE A 109 1.65 0.27 4.53
CA ILE A 109 0.78 -0.83 4.98
C ILE A 109 -0.65 -0.62 4.47
N LEU A 110 -1.20 0.58 4.56
CA LEU A 110 -2.53 0.90 4.04
C LEU A 110 -2.59 0.76 2.52
N GLN A 111 -1.53 1.19 1.82
CA GLN A 111 -1.41 1.06 0.38
C GLN A 111 -1.40 -0.42 -0.04
N GLY A 112 -0.54 -1.25 0.58
CA GLY A 112 -0.51 -2.69 0.31
C GLY A 112 -1.83 -3.39 0.61
N THR A 113 -2.55 -2.97 1.67
CA THR A 113 -3.88 -3.50 1.99
C THR A 113 -4.90 -3.16 0.90
N SER A 114 -4.88 -1.92 0.40
CA SER A 114 -5.70 -1.48 -0.72
C SER A 114 -5.44 -2.31 -1.97
N GLU A 115 -4.17 -2.52 -2.31
CA GLU A 115 -3.78 -3.30 -3.48
C GLU A 115 -4.29 -4.75 -3.41
N VAL A 116 -4.16 -5.42 -2.27
CA VAL A 116 -4.69 -6.78 -2.10
C VAL A 116 -6.19 -6.82 -2.36
N LEU A 117 -6.94 -5.89 -1.78
CA LEU A 117 -8.39 -5.86 -1.90
C LEU A 117 -8.85 -5.58 -3.34
N VAL A 118 -8.19 -4.67 -4.03
CA VAL A 118 -8.57 -4.26 -5.39
C VAL A 118 -8.04 -5.25 -6.43
N SER A 119 -6.73 -5.53 -6.42
CA SER A 119 -6.08 -6.32 -7.48
C SER A 119 -6.49 -7.78 -7.44
N VAL A 120 -6.49 -8.42 -6.26
CA VAL A 120 -6.88 -9.83 -6.14
C VAL A 120 -8.36 -10.00 -6.50
N THR A 121 -9.22 -9.12 -6.01
CA THR A 121 -10.66 -9.18 -6.30
C THR A 121 -10.95 -8.86 -7.76
N GLY A 122 -10.28 -7.87 -8.34
CA GLY A 122 -10.41 -7.50 -9.75
C GLY A 122 -9.98 -8.64 -10.69
N THR A 123 -8.90 -9.33 -10.37
CA THR A 123 -8.42 -10.48 -11.15
C THR A 123 -9.43 -11.63 -11.09
N LEU A 124 -9.96 -11.98 -9.92
CA LEU A 124 -10.98 -13.01 -9.78
C LEU A 124 -12.25 -12.66 -10.55
N PHE A 125 -12.72 -11.42 -10.43
CA PHE A 125 -13.88 -10.94 -11.17
C PHE A 125 -13.68 -11.02 -12.68
N HIS A 126 -12.49 -10.67 -13.17
CA HIS A 126 -12.16 -10.78 -14.59
C HIS A 126 -12.17 -12.23 -15.08
N PHE A 127 -11.64 -13.17 -14.32
CA PHE A 127 -11.69 -14.61 -14.67
C PHE A 127 -13.12 -15.13 -14.73
N ASP A 128 -13.96 -14.82 -13.74
CA ASP A 128 -15.36 -15.23 -13.70
C ASP A 128 -16.12 -14.65 -14.91
N PHE A 129 -15.89 -13.38 -15.23
CA PHE A 129 -16.50 -12.74 -16.40
C PHE A 129 -16.06 -13.42 -17.72
N CYS A 130 -14.77 -13.70 -17.89
CA CYS A 130 -14.25 -14.40 -19.07
C CYS A 130 -14.86 -15.80 -19.22
N LEU A 131 -15.06 -16.54 -18.13
CA LEU A 131 -15.69 -17.85 -18.15
C LEU A 131 -17.17 -17.76 -18.59
N VAL A 132 -17.91 -16.80 -18.05
CA VAL A 132 -19.31 -16.58 -18.43
C VAL A 132 -19.42 -16.21 -19.90
N VAL A 133 -18.60 -15.29 -20.39
CA VAL A 133 -18.57 -14.91 -21.81
C VAL A 133 -18.26 -16.10 -22.68
N LYS A 134 -17.24 -16.89 -22.35
CA LYS A 134 -16.88 -18.12 -23.09
C LYS A 134 -18.02 -19.13 -23.11
N TYR A 135 -18.72 -19.30 -22.00
CA TYR A 135 -19.88 -20.19 -21.91
C TYR A 135 -21.03 -19.73 -22.81
N VAL A 136 -21.35 -18.44 -22.76
CA VAL A 136 -22.42 -17.84 -23.60
C VAL A 136 -22.08 -17.99 -25.10
N PHE A 137 -20.84 -17.69 -25.50
CA PHE A 137 -20.40 -17.88 -26.88
C PHE A 137 -20.52 -19.34 -27.34
N ARG A 138 -20.19 -20.29 -26.45
CA ARG A 138 -20.31 -21.74 -26.75
C ARG A 138 -21.77 -22.17 -26.99
N GLN A 139 -22.71 -21.55 -26.25
CA GLN A 139 -24.14 -21.84 -26.43
C GLN A 139 -24.73 -21.22 -27.69
N LEU A 140 -24.15 -20.11 -28.16
CA LEU A 140 -24.61 -19.42 -29.39
C LEU A 140 -24.06 -20.07 -30.68
N THR A 141 -23.03 -20.92 -30.57
CA THR A 141 -22.37 -21.59 -31.72
C THR A 141 -22.79 -23.06 -31.89
N LEU A 142 -23.67 -23.56 -31.02
CA LEU A 142 -24.35 -24.86 -31.14
C LEU A 142 -25.79 -24.69 -31.69
#